data_0afe1c230122ca08e225fff4570f426c
#
_entry.id   0afe1c230122ca08e225fff4570f426c
#
_cell.length_a   1.000
_cell.length_b   1.000
_cell.length_c   1.000
_cell.angle_alpha   90.00
_cell.angle_beta   90.00
_cell.angle_gamma   90.00
#
_symmetry.space_group_name_H-M   'P 1'
#
loop_
_entity.id
_entity.type
_entity.pdbx_description
1 polymer ?
#
loop_
_entity_poly.entity_id
_entity_poly.type
_entity_poly.pdbx_seq_one_letter_code
_entity_poly.pdbx_strand_id
1 'polypeptide(L)'
;MNLLIIYDGNENLGDQESEYSYSLGLGEVKNSRVLSTAEKLNDIALKLRDEYSDYIYTINDLYLENKLIFDNKLSLYFISDLSNKRSEIFDTYATLCHIVLLRDYIKENNISKVRFINCESRFVGSFKSTVDIAIEEVHSVIFKNVSRYFLSQAKFFFQYFFVLLYIKLIYSENTPKKAGSFFLSRYPLHFDKNFKEEKYGALVRKSDWLLLSILTDGMHQGLSLSGVLKAIKDLSKISKEKNVILLDKEVKFSDLIRHYLYSLRLFNSFRRLNKHKYIFKGIDISNYIIDELNQSILRIPRLTLYKNSLRAVFAKTKVNKFYYYLHEYSYGRFFTYILSQYCPTVKRIGFQHGPASMRKKLYFLSRNEVSYHSTNYKYYLPMPNVVLAEDEQSVGVYKAANYKYVHVMEKVNRLTYLNGIKRNNVEKNSILVACGLHDGDYVFNVLKDEMRDRQDKKYYFKLHPRSSKEGVSLSIVNSGLTNVNLSDGHIEKYLDLVNE
;
A
#
# COMPACT_ATOMS: atom_id res chain seq x y z
N MET A 1 33.11 -0.99 -28.58
CA MET A 1 31.85 -0.23 -28.41
C MET A 1 31.17 -0.84 -27.22
N ASN A 2 31.15 -0.13 -26.07
CA ASN A 2 30.67 -0.70 -24.81
C ASN A 2 29.13 -0.76 -24.85
N LEU A 3 28.59 -1.98 -24.96
CA LEU A 3 27.15 -2.25 -24.97
C LEU A 3 26.67 -2.64 -23.57
N LEU A 4 25.62 -1.99 -23.11
CA LEU A 4 24.86 -2.38 -21.93
C LEU A 4 23.51 -2.99 -22.35
N ILE A 5 23.20 -4.17 -21.89
CA ILE A 5 21.86 -4.77 -21.98
C ILE A 5 21.11 -4.49 -20.70
N ILE A 6 19.93 -3.88 -20.83
CA ILE A 6 18.96 -3.69 -19.76
C ILE A 6 17.75 -4.58 -20.05
N TYR A 7 17.36 -5.43 -19.12
CA TYR A 7 16.23 -6.33 -19.34
C TYR A 7 15.33 -6.44 -18.11
N ASP A 8 14.06 -6.73 -18.39
CA ASP A 8 13.05 -6.99 -17.36
C ASP A 8 12.60 -8.45 -17.47
N GLY A 9 12.88 -9.23 -16.44
CA GLY A 9 12.57 -10.67 -16.38
C GLY A 9 13.36 -11.38 -15.29
N ASN A 10 12.86 -12.56 -14.92
CA ASN A 10 13.48 -13.43 -13.92
C ASN A 10 14.23 -14.63 -14.54
N GLU A 11 14.14 -14.79 -15.86
CA GLU A 11 14.83 -15.85 -16.60
C GLU A 11 16.21 -15.38 -17.04
N ASN A 12 17.17 -16.30 -17.07
CA ASN A 12 18.49 -16.01 -17.60
C ASN A 12 18.37 -15.84 -19.12
N LEU A 13 18.82 -14.70 -19.62
CA LEU A 13 19.03 -14.47 -21.04
C LEU A 13 20.23 -15.30 -21.47
N GLY A 14 20.07 -16.17 -22.46
CA GLY A 14 21.17 -16.97 -23.01
C GLY A 14 22.39 -16.15 -23.43
N ASP A 15 23.27 -16.70 -24.27
CA ASP A 15 24.47 -16.01 -24.74
C ASP A 15 24.07 -14.77 -25.55
N GLN A 16 24.24 -13.60 -24.93
CA GLN A 16 24.11 -12.29 -25.55
C GLN A 16 25.49 -11.65 -25.60
N GLU A 17 25.90 -11.17 -26.77
CA GLU A 17 27.16 -10.44 -26.92
C GLU A 17 27.02 -9.04 -26.28
N SER A 18 27.33 -8.95 -25.00
CA SER A 18 27.40 -7.68 -24.28
C SER A 18 28.48 -7.68 -23.24
N GLU A 19 29.13 -6.54 -23.05
CA GLU A 19 30.16 -6.37 -22.02
C GLU A 19 29.52 -6.19 -20.63
N TYR A 20 28.36 -5.53 -20.58
CA TYR A 20 27.64 -5.20 -19.34
C TYR A 20 26.18 -5.59 -19.42
N SER A 21 25.63 -6.02 -18.29
CA SER A 21 24.19 -6.28 -18.15
C SER A 21 23.61 -5.69 -16.88
N TYR A 22 22.34 -5.34 -16.94
CA TYR A 22 21.56 -4.80 -15.84
C TYR A 22 20.15 -5.38 -15.86
N SER A 23 19.76 -6.07 -14.80
CA SER A 23 18.41 -6.59 -14.65
C SER A 23 17.53 -5.64 -13.82
N LEU A 24 16.31 -5.38 -14.29
CA LEU A 24 15.25 -4.79 -13.50
C LEU A 24 14.55 -5.83 -12.61
N GLY A 25 14.68 -7.12 -12.94
CA GLY A 25 14.23 -8.28 -12.19
C GLY A 25 15.38 -9.06 -11.55
N LEU A 26 15.27 -10.38 -11.52
CA LEU A 26 16.22 -11.29 -10.86
C LEU A 26 17.05 -12.15 -11.84
N GLY A 27 16.85 -11.97 -13.15
CA GLY A 27 17.58 -12.73 -14.16
C GLY A 27 19.01 -12.25 -14.36
N GLU A 28 19.84 -13.05 -15.03
CA GLU A 28 21.22 -12.75 -15.36
C GLU A 28 21.49 -12.97 -16.85
N VAL A 29 22.45 -12.25 -17.41
CA VAL A 29 22.97 -12.46 -18.77
C VAL A 29 24.30 -13.21 -18.65
N LYS A 30 24.40 -14.38 -19.29
CA LYS A 30 25.65 -15.14 -19.33
C LYS A 30 26.75 -14.35 -20.05
N ASN A 31 27.99 -14.54 -19.60
CA ASN A 31 29.20 -13.96 -20.19
C ASN A 31 29.26 -12.42 -20.18
N SER A 32 28.39 -11.74 -19.42
CA SER A 32 28.44 -10.30 -19.21
C SER A 32 28.84 -9.94 -17.79
N ARG A 33 29.45 -8.76 -17.62
CA ARG A 33 29.68 -8.19 -16.29
C ARG A 33 28.37 -7.67 -15.75
N VAL A 34 27.75 -8.45 -14.83
CA VAL A 34 26.54 -8.05 -14.13
C VAL A 34 26.87 -6.88 -13.20
N LEU A 35 26.14 -5.78 -13.37
CA LEU A 35 26.27 -4.65 -12.48
C LEU A 35 25.51 -4.96 -11.19
N SER A 36 26.26 -5.15 -10.09
CA SER A 36 25.66 -5.39 -8.77
C SER A 36 24.78 -4.22 -8.38
N THR A 37 23.49 -4.48 -8.17
CA THR A 37 22.47 -3.44 -8.12
C THR A 37 21.88 -3.20 -6.73
N ALA A 38 21.80 -4.25 -5.88
CA ALA A 38 20.99 -4.19 -4.66
C ALA A 38 21.47 -3.13 -3.66
N GLU A 39 22.76 -3.08 -3.35
CA GLU A 39 23.31 -2.15 -2.36
C GLU A 39 23.28 -0.70 -2.89
N LYS A 40 23.84 -0.47 -4.09
CA LYS A 40 23.85 0.86 -4.72
C LYS A 40 22.44 1.40 -4.96
N LEU A 41 21.49 0.54 -5.37
CA LEU A 41 20.10 0.92 -5.55
C LEU A 41 19.46 1.34 -4.22
N ASN A 42 19.78 0.63 -3.13
CA ASN A 42 19.33 0.98 -1.80
C ASN A 42 19.86 2.35 -1.35
N ASP A 43 21.14 2.63 -1.60
CA ASP A 43 21.78 3.90 -1.25
C ASP A 43 21.13 5.08 -2.02
N ILE A 44 20.89 4.88 -3.31
CA ILE A 44 20.18 5.86 -4.14
C ILE A 44 18.77 6.08 -3.60
N ALA A 45 18.06 5.00 -3.27
CA ALA A 45 16.71 5.08 -2.73
C ALA A 45 16.64 5.84 -1.39
N LEU A 46 17.64 5.73 -0.53
CA LEU A 46 17.70 6.51 0.69
C LEU A 46 18.06 7.97 0.44
N LYS A 47 18.99 8.25 -0.48
CA LYS A 47 19.41 9.62 -0.83
C LYS A 47 18.30 10.42 -1.50
N LEU A 48 17.55 9.81 -2.42
CA LEU A 48 16.50 10.50 -3.18
C LEU A 48 15.17 10.67 -2.42
N ARG A 49 14.99 9.93 -1.32
CA ARG A 49 13.70 9.81 -0.61
C ARG A 49 13.07 11.15 -0.23
N ASP A 50 13.84 11.99 0.43
CA ASP A 50 13.31 13.24 0.97
C ASP A 50 13.08 14.26 -0.14
N GLU A 51 14.01 14.38 -1.09
CA GLU A 51 13.85 15.24 -2.27
C GLU A 51 12.65 14.80 -3.14
N TYR A 52 12.43 13.50 -3.29
CA TYR A 52 11.25 12.98 -3.97
C TYR A 52 9.96 13.33 -3.23
N SER A 53 9.96 13.22 -1.89
CA SER A 53 8.80 13.60 -1.09
C SER A 53 8.49 15.09 -1.22
N ASP A 54 9.51 15.95 -1.25
CA ASP A 54 9.35 17.39 -1.47
C ASP A 54 8.84 17.68 -2.89
N TYR A 55 9.38 17.01 -3.91
CA TYR A 55 8.90 17.17 -5.28
C TYR A 55 7.43 16.76 -5.43
N ILE A 56 7.05 15.60 -4.89
CA ILE A 56 5.65 15.15 -4.95
C ILE A 56 4.71 16.15 -4.27
N TYR A 57 5.15 16.76 -3.17
CA TYR A 57 4.35 17.80 -2.51
C TYR A 57 4.15 19.05 -3.38
N THR A 58 5.12 19.45 -4.22
CA THR A 58 4.94 20.60 -5.13
C THR A 58 3.78 20.41 -6.10
N ILE A 59 3.39 19.17 -6.40
CA ILE A 59 2.23 18.88 -7.25
C ILE A 59 0.92 19.34 -6.60
N ASN A 60 0.91 19.58 -5.28
CA ASN A 60 -0.25 20.17 -4.61
C ASN A 60 -0.66 21.53 -5.19
N ASP A 61 0.30 22.33 -5.66
CA ASP A 61 0.01 23.63 -6.27
C ASP A 61 -0.86 23.46 -7.53
N LEU A 62 -0.61 22.44 -8.35
CA LEU A 62 -1.44 22.13 -9.50
C LEU A 62 -2.87 21.70 -9.11
N TYR A 63 -3.04 21.01 -7.96
CA TYR A 63 -4.36 20.70 -7.43
C TYR A 63 -5.10 21.98 -7.03
N LEU A 64 -4.42 22.92 -6.40
CA LEU A 64 -5.01 24.19 -5.97
C LEU A 64 -5.39 25.07 -7.17
N GLU A 65 -4.51 25.22 -8.15
CA GLU A 65 -4.75 25.94 -9.41
C GLU A 65 -5.95 25.38 -10.17
N ASN A 66 -6.11 24.07 -10.21
CA ASN A 66 -7.23 23.40 -10.86
C ASN A 66 -8.48 23.25 -9.98
N LYS A 67 -8.51 23.94 -8.80
CA LYS A 67 -9.62 23.95 -7.84
C LYS A 67 -10.04 22.54 -7.38
N LEU A 68 -9.08 21.63 -7.28
CA LEU A 68 -9.27 20.27 -6.77
C LEU A 68 -9.25 20.29 -5.23
N ILE A 69 -10.29 20.92 -4.67
CA ILE A 69 -10.44 21.17 -3.25
C ILE A 69 -11.80 20.61 -2.79
N PHE A 70 -11.77 19.79 -1.74
CA PHE A 70 -12.98 19.27 -1.10
C PHE A 70 -13.48 20.24 -0.03
N ASP A 71 -14.79 20.54 -0.03
CA ASP A 71 -15.46 21.46 0.91
C ASP A 71 -14.77 22.85 1.03
N ASN A 72 -14.09 23.32 -0.01
CA ASN A 72 -13.27 24.53 -0.03
C ASN A 72 -12.15 24.56 1.04
N LYS A 73 -11.82 23.47 1.69
CA LYS A 73 -10.91 23.39 2.82
C LYS A 73 -9.78 22.38 2.66
N LEU A 74 -10.02 21.21 2.05
CA LEU A 74 -9.04 20.14 1.91
C LEU A 74 -8.59 20.03 0.46
N SER A 75 -7.29 20.18 0.19
CA SER A 75 -6.73 19.80 -1.11
C SER A 75 -6.91 18.31 -1.35
N LEU A 76 -7.44 17.95 -2.52
CA LEU A 76 -7.60 16.54 -2.91
C LEU A 76 -6.25 15.82 -3.08
N TYR A 77 -5.17 16.58 -3.20
CA TYR A 77 -3.81 16.04 -3.18
C TYR A 77 -3.59 15.15 -1.95
N PHE A 78 -3.93 15.62 -0.75
CA PHE A 78 -3.69 14.88 0.50
C PHE A 78 -4.44 13.57 0.64
N ILE A 79 -5.47 13.37 -0.15
CA ILE A 79 -6.24 12.12 -0.20
C ILE A 79 -6.10 11.39 -1.54
N SER A 80 -5.09 11.75 -2.35
CA SER A 80 -4.73 11.07 -3.59
C SER A 80 -3.72 9.93 -3.36
N ASP A 81 -3.61 9.03 -4.33
CA ASP A 81 -2.57 7.99 -4.32
C ASP A 81 -1.18 8.60 -4.44
N LEU A 82 -1.07 9.70 -5.18
CA LEU A 82 0.18 10.42 -5.36
C LEU A 82 0.79 10.88 -4.03
N SER A 83 0.00 11.51 -3.15
CA SER A 83 0.49 11.93 -1.83
C SER A 83 0.80 10.74 -0.89
N ASN A 84 0.21 9.58 -1.14
CA ASN A 84 0.49 8.37 -0.38
C ASN A 84 1.84 7.73 -0.75
N LYS A 85 2.40 8.02 -1.91
CA LYS A 85 3.70 7.51 -2.39
C LYS A 85 3.81 5.97 -2.25
N ARG A 86 2.78 5.25 -2.72
CA ARG A 86 2.62 3.80 -2.50
C ARG A 86 3.49 2.98 -3.44
N SER A 87 4.73 2.74 -3.05
CA SER A 87 5.68 1.93 -3.82
C SER A 87 5.28 0.45 -3.95
N GLU A 88 4.33 -0.04 -3.16
CA GLU A 88 3.78 -1.39 -3.31
C GLU A 88 2.74 -1.54 -4.44
N ILE A 89 2.36 -0.44 -5.09
CA ILE A 89 1.39 -0.42 -6.21
C ILE A 89 1.95 0.30 -7.43
N PHE A 90 2.79 1.32 -7.22
CA PHE A 90 3.29 2.20 -8.26
C PHE A 90 4.82 2.17 -8.30
N ASP A 91 5.36 1.94 -9.48
CA ASP A 91 6.81 1.80 -9.69
C ASP A 91 7.53 3.14 -9.90
N THR A 92 6.84 4.27 -9.78
CA THR A 92 7.37 5.62 -10.03
C THR A 92 8.71 5.85 -9.35
N TYR A 93 8.78 5.55 -8.05
CA TYR A 93 10.01 5.77 -7.29
C TYR A 93 11.10 4.75 -7.59
N ALA A 94 10.74 3.47 -7.77
CA ALA A 94 11.67 2.43 -8.16
C ALA A 94 12.31 2.75 -9.51
N THR A 95 11.49 3.12 -10.49
CA THR A 95 11.95 3.60 -11.81
C THR A 95 12.96 4.74 -11.71
N LEU A 96 12.68 5.75 -10.90
CA LEU A 96 13.61 6.86 -10.66
C LEU A 96 14.95 6.36 -10.13
N CYS A 97 14.95 5.47 -9.14
CA CYS A 97 16.17 4.92 -8.56
C CYS A 97 16.98 4.13 -9.59
N HIS A 98 16.32 3.28 -10.40
CA HIS A 98 16.97 2.54 -11.47
C HIS A 98 17.58 3.46 -12.54
N ILE A 99 16.85 4.49 -12.97
CA ILE A 99 17.36 5.42 -14.00
C ILE A 99 18.56 6.22 -13.47
N VAL A 100 18.53 6.68 -12.21
CA VAL A 100 19.67 7.39 -11.62
C VAL A 100 20.89 6.48 -11.55
N LEU A 101 20.72 5.24 -11.10
CA LEU A 101 21.82 4.25 -11.03
C LEU A 101 22.39 3.94 -12.43
N LEU A 102 21.52 3.74 -13.41
CA LEU A 102 21.94 3.48 -14.81
C LEU A 102 22.72 4.65 -15.40
N ARG A 103 22.32 5.90 -15.12
CA ARG A 103 23.08 7.08 -15.56
C ARG A 103 24.50 7.09 -15.01
N ASP A 104 24.65 6.73 -13.72
CA ASP A 104 25.97 6.67 -13.08
C ASP A 104 26.81 5.56 -13.72
N TYR A 105 26.26 4.38 -13.96
CA TYR A 105 26.95 3.29 -14.64
C TYR A 105 27.37 3.60 -16.07
N ILE A 106 26.52 4.28 -16.84
CA ILE A 106 26.83 4.68 -18.20
C ILE A 106 28.05 5.59 -18.23
N LYS A 107 28.13 6.54 -17.30
CA LYS A 107 29.29 7.44 -17.14
C LYS A 107 30.54 6.69 -16.69
N GLU A 108 30.44 5.90 -15.61
CA GLU A 108 31.55 5.18 -15.01
C GLU A 108 32.22 4.21 -15.99
N ASN A 109 31.45 3.57 -16.87
CA ASN A 109 31.93 2.53 -17.78
C ASN A 109 32.01 2.99 -19.24
N ASN A 110 31.86 4.29 -19.54
CA ASN A 110 31.90 4.85 -20.89
C ASN A 110 31.01 4.09 -21.89
N ILE A 111 29.79 3.75 -21.49
CA ILE A 111 28.84 3.00 -22.30
C ILE A 111 28.34 3.91 -23.43
N SER A 112 28.44 3.42 -24.67
CA SER A 112 28.07 4.16 -25.86
C SER A 112 26.76 3.71 -26.49
N LYS A 113 26.27 2.52 -26.10
CA LYS A 113 25.04 1.93 -26.61
C LYS A 113 24.30 1.17 -25.53
N VAL A 114 22.95 1.29 -25.53
CA VAL A 114 22.05 0.54 -24.63
C VAL A 114 21.04 -0.23 -25.45
N ARG A 115 20.81 -1.49 -25.09
CA ARG A 115 19.77 -2.34 -25.66
C ARG A 115 18.78 -2.72 -24.56
N PHE A 116 17.49 -2.43 -24.77
CA PHE A 116 16.40 -2.82 -23.87
C PHE A 116 15.76 -4.11 -24.37
N ILE A 117 15.56 -5.08 -23.46
CA ILE A 117 14.90 -6.36 -23.73
C ILE A 117 13.73 -6.54 -22.76
N ASN A 118 12.52 -6.70 -23.30
CA ASN A 118 11.27 -6.88 -22.55
C ASN A 118 10.93 -5.76 -21.55
N CYS A 119 11.57 -4.60 -21.65
CA CYS A 119 11.31 -3.48 -20.77
C CYS A 119 10.02 -2.75 -21.15
N GLU A 120 9.33 -2.21 -20.15
CA GLU A 120 8.13 -1.39 -20.39
C GLU A 120 8.48 -0.12 -21.18
N SER A 121 7.64 0.23 -22.17
CA SER A 121 7.84 1.43 -23.01
C SER A 121 7.90 2.74 -22.21
N ARG A 122 7.19 2.82 -21.06
CA ARG A 122 7.26 3.99 -20.17
C ARG A 122 8.61 4.10 -19.46
N PHE A 123 9.23 2.98 -19.07
CA PHE A 123 10.59 2.95 -18.51
C PHE A 123 11.61 3.45 -19.54
N VAL A 124 11.57 2.87 -20.73
CA VAL A 124 12.44 3.26 -21.84
C VAL A 124 12.28 4.74 -22.19
N GLY A 125 11.04 5.24 -22.25
CA GLY A 125 10.74 6.66 -22.51
C GLY A 125 11.33 7.59 -21.45
N SER A 126 11.16 7.26 -20.16
CA SER A 126 11.74 8.04 -19.06
C SER A 126 13.28 8.00 -19.08
N PHE A 127 13.87 6.86 -19.37
CA PHE A 127 15.31 6.73 -19.49
C PHE A 127 15.87 7.54 -20.68
N LYS A 128 15.25 7.45 -21.86
CA LYS A 128 15.66 8.21 -23.08
C LYS A 128 15.73 9.72 -22.83
N SER A 129 14.90 10.25 -21.96
CA SER A 129 14.91 11.68 -21.63
C SER A 129 16.18 12.13 -20.90
N THR A 130 17.04 11.19 -20.46
CA THR A 130 18.15 11.46 -19.54
C THR A 130 19.54 11.25 -20.11
N VAL A 131 19.66 10.59 -21.27
CA VAL A 131 20.94 10.20 -21.87
C VAL A 131 20.92 10.46 -23.36
N ASP A 132 22.09 10.87 -23.88
CA ASP A 132 22.31 11.07 -25.32
C ASP A 132 23.24 9.96 -25.84
N ILE A 133 22.70 8.76 -25.95
CA ILE A 133 23.42 7.57 -26.43
C ILE A 133 22.52 6.75 -27.37
N ALA A 134 23.13 5.87 -28.17
CA ALA A 134 22.38 4.99 -29.05
C ALA A 134 21.52 3.99 -28.27
N ILE A 135 20.22 3.92 -28.59
CA ILE A 135 19.26 3.06 -27.90
C ILE A 135 18.58 2.11 -28.89
N GLU A 136 18.63 0.82 -28.58
CA GLU A 136 17.88 -0.23 -29.28
C GLU A 136 16.76 -0.78 -28.39
N GLU A 137 15.58 -0.97 -28.95
CA GLU A 137 14.45 -1.60 -28.25
C GLU A 137 14.10 -2.94 -28.89
N VAL A 138 14.03 -3.99 -28.07
CA VAL A 138 13.58 -5.33 -28.48
C VAL A 138 12.37 -5.68 -27.62
N HIS A 139 11.21 -5.73 -28.25
CA HIS A 139 9.92 -6.01 -27.60
C HIS A 139 9.54 -5.03 -26.48
N SER A 140 8.76 -4.02 -26.80
CA SER A 140 8.17 -3.13 -25.80
C SER A 140 6.74 -3.53 -25.45
N VAL A 141 6.41 -3.56 -24.17
CA VAL A 141 5.05 -3.79 -23.66
C VAL A 141 4.30 -2.45 -23.65
N ILE A 142 3.20 -2.35 -24.42
CA ILE A 142 2.39 -1.13 -24.48
C ILE A 142 1.29 -1.20 -23.40
N PHE A 143 1.26 -0.21 -22.53
CA PHE A 143 0.20 -0.06 -21.54
C PHE A 143 -0.99 0.75 -22.09
N LYS A 144 -2.20 0.17 -22.08
CA LYS A 144 -3.46 0.86 -22.46
C LYS A 144 -4.41 0.98 -21.27
N ASN A 145 -4.73 2.21 -20.83
CA ASN A 145 -5.69 2.34 -19.74
C ASN A 145 -6.45 3.68 -19.64
N VAL A 146 -7.29 4.06 -20.60
CA VAL A 146 -8.14 5.26 -20.42
C VAL A 146 -9.66 4.99 -20.47
N SER A 147 -10.12 3.89 -21.07
CA SER A 147 -11.56 3.67 -21.32
C SER A 147 -12.40 3.12 -20.15
N ARG A 148 -11.78 2.79 -19.02
CA ARG A 148 -12.46 2.06 -17.93
C ARG A 148 -13.04 2.92 -16.81
N TYR A 149 -12.75 4.24 -16.77
CA TYR A 149 -13.17 5.09 -15.65
C TYR A 149 -14.68 5.13 -15.45
N PHE A 150 -15.43 5.55 -16.47
CA PHE A 150 -16.88 5.71 -16.36
C PHE A 150 -17.58 4.39 -16.05
N LEU A 151 -17.14 3.30 -16.69
CA LEU A 151 -17.67 1.96 -16.43
C LEU A 151 -17.40 1.53 -14.98
N SER A 152 -16.21 1.82 -14.47
CA SER A 152 -15.85 1.51 -13.08
C SER A 152 -16.69 2.30 -12.07
N GLN A 153 -16.93 3.59 -12.32
CA GLN A 153 -17.76 4.42 -11.45
C GLN A 153 -19.25 4.04 -11.53
N ALA A 154 -19.77 3.75 -12.73
CA ALA A 154 -21.13 3.27 -12.90
C ALA A 154 -21.33 1.90 -12.20
N LYS A 155 -20.41 0.96 -12.44
CA LYS A 155 -20.44 -0.34 -11.75
C LYS A 155 -20.42 -0.17 -10.22
N PHE A 156 -19.56 0.68 -9.71
CA PHE A 156 -19.51 0.97 -8.27
C PHE A 156 -20.82 1.56 -7.77
N PHE A 157 -21.40 2.54 -8.48
CA PHE A 157 -22.66 3.17 -8.12
C PHE A 157 -23.79 2.14 -7.98
N PHE A 158 -23.99 1.29 -8.99
CA PHE A 158 -25.04 0.27 -8.98
C PHE A 158 -24.80 -0.77 -7.90
N GLN A 159 -23.59 -1.31 -7.79
CA GLN A 159 -23.27 -2.29 -6.76
C GLN A 159 -23.48 -1.73 -5.35
N TYR A 160 -23.01 -0.51 -5.10
CA TYR A 160 -23.15 0.10 -3.79
C TYR A 160 -24.59 0.52 -3.48
N PHE A 161 -25.37 0.88 -4.49
CA PHE A 161 -26.80 1.11 -4.33
C PHE A 161 -27.52 -0.13 -3.77
N PHE A 162 -27.28 -1.30 -4.35
CA PHE A 162 -27.86 -2.56 -3.85
C PHE A 162 -27.31 -2.93 -2.45
N VAL A 163 -26.04 -2.71 -2.20
CA VAL A 163 -25.45 -2.92 -0.87
C VAL A 163 -26.12 -2.03 0.18
N LEU A 164 -26.30 -0.74 -0.11
CA LEU A 164 -26.98 0.19 0.80
C LEU A 164 -28.44 -0.20 1.04
N LEU A 165 -29.16 -0.58 -0.01
CA LEU A 165 -30.54 -1.06 0.14
C LEU A 165 -30.59 -2.27 1.08
N TYR A 166 -29.71 -3.23 0.89
CA TYR A 166 -29.63 -4.42 1.73
C TYR A 166 -29.26 -4.09 3.17
N ILE A 167 -28.29 -3.18 3.40
CA ILE A 167 -27.95 -2.69 4.74
C ILE A 167 -29.17 -2.06 5.41
N LYS A 168 -29.90 -1.18 4.72
CA LYS A 168 -31.09 -0.50 5.27
C LYS A 168 -32.20 -1.47 5.66
N LEU A 169 -32.34 -2.58 4.94
CA LEU A 169 -33.38 -3.58 5.18
C LEU A 169 -33.01 -4.55 6.31
N ILE A 170 -31.75 -4.98 6.43
CA ILE A 170 -31.38 -6.12 7.26
C ILE A 170 -30.58 -5.68 8.50
N TYR A 171 -29.72 -4.67 8.37
CA TYR A 171 -28.81 -4.33 9.44
C TYR A 171 -29.46 -3.41 10.47
N SER A 172 -29.50 -3.87 11.72
CA SER A 172 -29.90 -3.09 12.90
C SER A 172 -28.77 -3.05 13.92
N GLU A 173 -28.56 -1.92 14.54
CA GLU A 173 -27.54 -1.74 15.58
C GLU A 173 -28.07 -0.85 16.71
N ASN A 174 -27.51 -1.00 17.88
CA ASN A 174 -27.70 -0.11 19.02
C ASN A 174 -26.59 0.94 19.02
N THR A 175 -26.92 2.17 18.62
CA THR A 175 -25.94 3.25 18.66
C THR A 175 -25.81 3.76 20.10
N PRO A 176 -24.63 3.73 20.74
CA PRO A 176 -24.46 4.18 22.11
C PRO A 176 -24.54 5.71 22.20
N LYS A 177 -25.11 6.23 23.28
CA LYS A 177 -25.04 7.68 23.57
C LYS A 177 -23.62 8.11 23.99
N LYS A 178 -22.84 7.20 24.57
CA LYS A 178 -21.46 7.42 25.02
C LYS A 178 -20.62 6.18 24.79
N ALA A 179 -19.41 6.36 24.27
CA ALA A 179 -18.41 5.33 24.12
C ALA A 179 -17.06 5.79 24.69
N GLY A 180 -16.22 4.87 25.15
CA GLY A 180 -14.86 5.16 25.59
C GLY A 180 -13.99 5.59 24.42
N SER A 181 -13.90 4.71 23.43
CA SER A 181 -13.15 4.94 22.22
C SER A 181 -13.86 4.29 21.03
N PHE A 182 -13.62 4.82 19.84
CA PHE A 182 -13.91 4.16 18.56
C PHE A 182 -12.64 3.62 17.94
N PHE A 183 -12.71 2.38 17.44
CA PHE A 183 -11.64 1.70 16.70
C PHE A 183 -12.13 1.44 15.28
N LEU A 184 -11.51 2.11 14.30
CA LEU A 184 -11.86 1.95 12.90
C LEU A 184 -11.25 0.66 12.34
N SER A 185 -12.08 -0.24 11.83
CA SER A 185 -11.63 -1.48 11.22
C SER A 185 -12.43 -1.81 9.96
N ARG A 186 -11.96 -2.82 9.21
CA ARG A 186 -12.57 -3.28 7.96
C ARG A 186 -13.17 -4.66 8.16
N TYR A 187 -14.46 -4.78 7.94
CA TYR A 187 -15.13 -6.07 8.03
C TYR A 187 -15.41 -6.63 6.63
N PRO A 188 -15.18 -7.93 6.36
CA PRO A 188 -14.65 -8.97 7.26
C PRO A 188 -13.11 -9.09 7.27
N LEU A 189 -12.39 -8.28 6.51
CA LEU A 189 -10.96 -8.42 6.19
C LEU A 189 -10.05 -8.57 7.43
N HIS A 190 -10.36 -7.89 8.52
CA HIS A 190 -9.53 -7.86 9.74
C HIS A 190 -10.12 -8.67 10.90
N PHE A 191 -10.97 -9.63 10.57
CA PHE A 191 -11.65 -10.42 11.58
C PHE A 191 -11.43 -11.91 11.33
N ASP A 192 -11.19 -12.65 12.42
CA ASP A 192 -11.17 -14.09 12.40
C ASP A 192 -12.61 -14.68 12.33
N LYS A 193 -12.70 -16.02 12.30
CA LYS A 193 -13.97 -16.76 12.25
C LYS A 193 -14.85 -16.53 13.49
N ASN A 194 -14.25 -16.12 14.61
CA ASN A 194 -14.92 -15.87 15.89
C ASN A 194 -15.26 -14.39 16.10
N PHE A 195 -15.17 -13.58 15.03
CA PHE A 195 -15.35 -12.13 15.08
C PHE A 195 -14.39 -11.43 16.07
N LYS A 196 -13.16 -11.89 16.14
CA LYS A 196 -12.09 -11.21 16.85
C LYS A 196 -11.36 -10.32 15.86
N GLU A 197 -11.26 -9.04 16.20
CA GLU A 197 -10.50 -8.08 15.41
C GLU A 197 -8.99 -8.34 15.60
N GLU A 198 -8.27 -8.59 14.50
CA GLU A 198 -6.88 -9.08 14.54
C GLU A 198 -5.84 -7.97 14.65
N LYS A 199 -6.17 -6.74 14.22
CA LYS A 199 -5.19 -5.65 14.15
C LYS A 199 -4.99 -4.96 15.49
N TYR A 200 -6.08 -4.69 16.22
CA TYR A 200 -6.03 -4.06 17.53
C TYR A 200 -5.96 -5.07 18.67
N GLY A 201 -6.47 -6.28 18.47
CA GLY A 201 -6.39 -7.35 19.43
C GLY A 201 -6.89 -6.94 20.83
N ALA A 202 -6.04 -7.09 21.85
CA ALA A 202 -6.35 -6.78 23.24
C ALA A 202 -6.44 -5.27 23.57
N LEU A 203 -6.14 -4.39 22.61
CA LEU A 203 -6.28 -2.94 22.81
C LEU A 203 -7.75 -2.52 22.91
N VAL A 204 -8.67 -3.24 22.25
CA VAL A 204 -10.11 -2.99 22.29
C VAL A 204 -10.69 -3.52 23.59
N ARG A 205 -11.17 -2.62 24.45
CA ARG A 205 -11.78 -2.95 25.76
C ARG A 205 -13.28 -3.16 25.60
N LYS A 206 -13.93 -3.75 26.62
CA LYS A 206 -15.39 -3.98 26.65
C LYS A 206 -16.23 -2.70 26.50
N SER A 207 -15.71 -1.55 26.93
CA SER A 207 -16.38 -0.24 26.85
C SER A 207 -16.16 0.45 25.50
N ASP A 208 -15.28 -0.07 24.65
CA ASP A 208 -14.94 0.51 23.37
C ASP A 208 -15.83 -0.06 22.26
N TRP A 209 -15.89 0.64 21.15
CA TRP A 209 -16.73 0.29 20.01
C TRP A 209 -15.89 0.15 18.75
N LEU A 210 -16.22 -0.85 17.96
CA LEU A 210 -15.69 -1.02 16.62
C LEU A 210 -16.54 -0.21 15.63
N LEU A 211 -15.91 0.73 14.95
CA LEU A 211 -16.50 1.44 13.82
C LEU A 211 -16.06 0.73 12.54
N LEU A 212 -16.98 0.05 11.89
CA LEU A 212 -16.69 -0.81 10.76
C LEU A 212 -17.09 -0.15 9.45
N SER A 213 -16.32 -0.44 8.41
CA SER A 213 -16.69 -0.18 7.03
C SER A 213 -16.50 -1.44 6.19
N ILE A 214 -17.43 -1.69 5.26
CA ILE A 214 -17.37 -2.81 4.32
C ILE A 214 -16.69 -2.35 3.03
N LEU A 215 -16.97 -1.15 2.58
CA LEU A 215 -16.44 -0.57 1.36
C LEU A 215 -15.50 0.59 1.66
N THR A 216 -14.24 0.29 1.98
CA THR A 216 -13.20 1.30 2.12
C THR A 216 -12.54 1.58 0.78
N ASP A 217 -12.24 2.84 0.50
CA ASP A 217 -11.58 3.28 -0.74
C ASP A 217 -12.31 2.84 -2.02
N GLY A 218 -13.56 2.38 -1.89
CA GLY A 218 -14.32 1.80 -2.98
C GLY A 218 -13.81 0.44 -3.47
N MET A 219 -12.94 -0.19 -2.72
CA MET A 219 -12.51 -1.57 -2.97
C MET A 219 -13.37 -2.52 -2.12
N HIS A 220 -13.91 -3.54 -2.75
CA HIS A 220 -14.72 -4.59 -2.08
C HIS A 220 -13.86 -5.58 -1.28
N GLN A 221 -12.63 -5.22 -0.91
CA GLN A 221 -11.71 -6.09 -0.19
C GLN A 221 -11.54 -7.48 -0.86
N GLY A 222 -11.67 -7.52 -2.19
CA GLY A 222 -11.65 -8.77 -2.96
C GLY A 222 -12.94 -9.61 -2.89
N LEU A 223 -13.97 -9.15 -2.19
CA LEU A 223 -15.25 -9.87 -2.08
C LEU A 223 -16.11 -9.70 -3.33
N SER A 224 -16.78 -10.77 -3.74
CA SER A 224 -17.89 -10.70 -4.69
C SER A 224 -19.09 -9.99 -4.06
N LEU A 225 -20.05 -9.54 -4.87
CA LEU A 225 -21.27 -8.93 -4.35
C LEU A 225 -22.00 -9.86 -3.36
N SER A 226 -22.10 -11.14 -3.68
CA SER A 226 -22.68 -12.17 -2.78
C SER A 226 -21.89 -12.30 -1.48
N GLY A 227 -20.57 -12.23 -1.53
CA GLY A 227 -19.70 -12.20 -0.34
C GLY A 227 -19.96 -10.99 0.55
N VAL A 228 -20.15 -9.79 -0.04
CA VAL A 228 -20.50 -8.57 0.69
C VAL A 228 -21.87 -8.72 1.35
N LEU A 229 -22.89 -9.21 0.64
CA LEU A 229 -24.24 -9.40 1.21
C LEU A 229 -24.23 -10.43 2.36
N LYS A 230 -23.48 -11.53 2.22
CA LYS A 230 -23.27 -12.50 3.29
C LYS A 230 -22.60 -11.86 4.51
N ALA A 231 -21.54 -11.07 4.30
CA ALA A 231 -20.85 -10.37 5.38
C ALA A 231 -21.79 -9.42 6.14
N ILE A 232 -22.66 -8.67 5.45
CA ILE A 232 -23.66 -7.79 6.08
C ILE A 232 -24.65 -8.59 6.92
N LYS A 233 -25.13 -9.73 6.41
CA LYS A 233 -26.04 -10.62 7.15
C LYS A 233 -25.42 -11.16 8.42
N ASP A 234 -24.17 -11.59 8.34
CA ASP A 234 -23.43 -12.10 9.51
C ASP A 234 -23.16 -10.98 10.52
N LEU A 235 -22.76 -9.80 10.03
CA LEU A 235 -22.54 -8.62 10.87
C LEU A 235 -23.82 -8.17 11.60
N SER A 236 -24.99 -8.25 10.95
CA SER A 236 -26.29 -7.91 11.55
C SER A 236 -26.64 -8.81 12.75
N LYS A 237 -26.19 -10.06 12.75
CA LYS A 237 -26.34 -10.96 13.92
C LYS A 237 -25.40 -10.55 15.03
N ILE A 238 -24.13 -10.33 14.69
CA ILE A 238 -23.05 -10.01 15.62
C ILE A 238 -23.26 -8.66 16.32
N SER A 239 -23.80 -7.66 15.60
CA SER A 239 -24.04 -6.32 16.15
C SER A 239 -25.07 -6.27 17.27
N LYS A 240 -25.84 -7.34 17.47
CA LYS A 240 -26.75 -7.49 18.60
C LYS A 240 -26.04 -7.84 19.91
N GLU A 241 -24.87 -8.47 19.81
CA GLU A 241 -24.10 -8.99 20.95
C GLU A 241 -22.79 -8.23 21.19
N LYS A 242 -22.27 -7.57 20.18
CA LYS A 242 -20.98 -6.86 20.19
C LYS A 242 -21.16 -5.36 20.01
N ASN A 243 -20.24 -4.59 20.57
CA ASN A 243 -20.19 -3.13 20.43
C ASN A 243 -19.69 -2.74 19.02
N VAL A 244 -20.58 -2.73 18.04
CA VAL A 244 -20.27 -2.51 16.62
C VAL A 244 -21.18 -1.47 16.01
N ILE A 245 -20.62 -0.55 15.25
CA ILE A 245 -21.33 0.41 14.40
C ILE A 245 -20.88 0.23 12.96
N LEU A 246 -21.81 0.08 12.03
CA LEU A 246 -21.50 0.02 10.59
C LEU A 246 -21.63 1.40 9.98
N LEU A 247 -20.51 1.98 9.56
CA LEU A 247 -20.44 3.31 8.99
C LEU A 247 -21.27 3.44 7.69
N ASP A 248 -21.34 2.39 6.90
CA ASP A 248 -22.10 2.33 5.66
C ASP A 248 -23.61 2.49 5.89
N LYS A 249 -24.15 2.13 7.07
CA LYS A 249 -25.56 2.32 7.42
C LYS A 249 -25.97 3.80 7.42
N GLU A 250 -25.06 4.68 7.79
CA GLU A 250 -25.33 6.13 7.85
C GLU A 250 -25.23 6.82 6.48
N VAL A 251 -24.77 6.11 5.44
CA VAL A 251 -24.76 6.65 4.06
C VAL A 251 -26.19 6.79 3.55
N LYS A 252 -26.54 7.96 3.00
CA LYS A 252 -27.85 8.22 2.40
C LYS A 252 -27.79 7.99 0.89
N PHE A 253 -28.92 7.59 0.29
CA PHE A 253 -29.01 7.46 -1.17
C PHE A 253 -28.74 8.80 -1.89
N SER A 254 -29.14 9.92 -1.29
CA SER A 254 -28.82 11.25 -1.83
C SER A 254 -27.32 11.55 -1.83
N ASP A 255 -26.56 10.99 -0.89
CA ASP A 255 -25.10 11.14 -0.86
C ASP A 255 -24.47 10.31 -1.99
N LEU A 256 -25.02 9.13 -2.29
CA LEU A 256 -24.57 8.29 -3.39
C LEU A 256 -24.79 8.96 -4.76
N ILE A 257 -25.94 9.60 -4.96
CA ILE A 257 -26.23 10.34 -6.20
C ILE A 257 -25.27 11.54 -6.32
N ARG A 258 -25.10 12.34 -5.27
CA ARG A 258 -24.16 13.47 -5.26
C ARG A 258 -22.73 13.01 -5.53
N HIS A 259 -22.34 11.89 -4.96
CA HIS A 259 -21.05 11.27 -5.20
C HIS A 259 -20.83 10.92 -6.68
N TYR A 260 -21.82 10.29 -7.32
CA TYR A 260 -21.73 9.97 -8.74
C TYR A 260 -21.53 11.23 -9.60
N LEU A 261 -22.35 12.26 -9.38
CA LEU A 261 -22.23 13.55 -10.06
C LEU A 261 -20.86 14.23 -9.78
N TYR A 262 -20.37 14.12 -8.55
CA TYR A 262 -19.05 14.63 -8.17
C TYR A 262 -17.91 13.89 -8.91
N SER A 263 -18.04 12.58 -9.08
CA SER A 263 -17.04 11.79 -9.82
C SER A 263 -16.93 12.23 -11.29
N LEU A 264 -18.07 12.56 -11.93
CA LEU A 264 -18.08 13.07 -13.30
C LEU A 264 -17.40 14.44 -13.42
N ARG A 265 -17.60 15.33 -12.44
CA ARG A 265 -16.94 16.66 -12.40
C ARG A 265 -15.43 16.52 -12.18
N LEU A 266 -15.01 15.66 -11.27
CA LEU A 266 -13.60 15.44 -10.98
C LEU A 266 -12.84 14.95 -12.21
N PHE A 267 -13.41 14.08 -13.01
CA PHE A 267 -12.78 13.57 -14.21
C PHE A 267 -12.28 14.70 -15.12
N ASN A 268 -13.11 15.72 -15.37
CA ASN A 268 -12.73 16.86 -16.22
C ASN A 268 -11.59 17.69 -15.62
N SER A 269 -11.56 17.85 -14.30
CA SER A 269 -10.50 18.62 -13.62
C SER A 269 -9.16 17.85 -13.65
N PHE A 270 -9.18 16.54 -13.42
CA PHE A 270 -7.97 15.70 -13.49
C PHE A 270 -7.38 15.58 -14.90
N ARG A 271 -8.20 15.66 -15.96
CA ARG A 271 -7.68 15.71 -17.35
C ARG A 271 -6.69 16.84 -17.59
N ARG A 272 -6.78 17.95 -16.85
CA ARG A 272 -5.81 19.05 -16.93
C ARG A 272 -4.48 18.67 -16.30
N LEU A 273 -4.50 17.98 -15.17
CA LEU A 273 -3.29 17.44 -14.53
C LEU A 273 -2.57 16.44 -15.43
N ASN A 274 -3.31 15.59 -16.14
CA ASN A 274 -2.74 14.59 -17.05
C ASN A 274 -2.01 15.22 -18.27
N LYS A 275 -2.18 16.52 -18.54
CA LYS A 275 -1.47 17.22 -19.62
C LYS A 275 -0.18 17.88 -19.15
N HIS A 276 0.07 17.93 -17.84
CA HIS A 276 1.29 18.50 -17.29
C HIS A 276 2.46 17.53 -17.44
N LYS A 277 3.66 18.10 -17.67
CA LYS A 277 4.90 17.31 -17.65
C LYS A 277 5.47 17.26 -16.24
N TYR A 278 5.72 16.05 -15.77
CA TYR A 278 6.29 15.79 -14.44
C TYR A 278 7.74 15.37 -14.58
N ILE A 279 8.65 16.32 -14.31
CA ILE A 279 10.10 16.11 -14.46
C ILE A 279 10.76 16.18 -13.10
N PHE A 280 11.42 15.12 -12.68
CA PHE A 280 12.21 15.04 -11.46
C PHE A 280 13.69 14.83 -11.79
N LYS A 281 14.56 15.78 -11.43
CA LYS A 281 16.01 15.72 -11.71
C LYS A 281 16.36 15.44 -13.20
N GLY A 282 15.57 16.02 -14.11
CA GLY A 282 15.72 15.83 -15.56
C GLY A 282 15.13 14.52 -16.09
N ILE A 283 14.47 13.71 -15.25
CA ILE A 283 13.81 12.46 -15.66
C ILE A 283 12.32 12.74 -15.85
N ASP A 284 11.80 12.46 -17.03
CA ASP A 284 10.36 12.55 -17.31
C ASP A 284 9.64 11.33 -16.76
N ILE A 285 8.86 11.54 -15.69
CA ILE A 285 8.03 10.52 -15.02
C ILE A 285 6.54 10.71 -15.26
N SER A 286 6.18 11.50 -16.28
CA SER A 286 4.78 11.88 -16.50
C SER A 286 3.84 10.68 -16.63
N ASN A 287 4.23 9.62 -17.34
CA ASN A 287 3.40 8.44 -17.52
C ASN A 287 3.10 7.71 -16.18
N TYR A 288 4.07 7.69 -15.27
CA TYR A 288 3.90 7.08 -13.93
C TYR A 288 2.99 7.92 -13.04
N ILE A 289 3.21 9.24 -13.01
CA ILE A 289 2.36 10.17 -12.25
C ILE A 289 0.91 10.13 -12.75
N ILE A 290 0.70 10.05 -14.07
CA ILE A 290 -0.63 9.93 -14.68
C ILE A 290 -1.36 8.66 -14.20
N ASP A 291 -0.67 7.54 -14.04
CA ASP A 291 -1.27 6.31 -13.50
C ASP A 291 -1.73 6.50 -12.05
N GLU A 292 -0.91 7.14 -11.21
CA GLU A 292 -1.27 7.48 -9.82
C GLU A 292 -2.47 8.45 -9.76
N LEU A 293 -2.51 9.45 -10.66
CA LEU A 293 -3.62 10.37 -10.79
C LEU A 293 -4.90 9.64 -11.22
N ASN A 294 -4.82 8.75 -12.20
CA ASN A 294 -5.96 7.96 -12.69
C ASN A 294 -6.53 7.05 -11.58
N GLN A 295 -5.69 6.46 -10.75
CA GLN A 295 -6.15 5.68 -9.61
C GLN A 295 -6.81 6.57 -8.55
N SER A 296 -6.24 7.75 -8.32
CA SER A 296 -6.80 8.75 -7.38
C SER A 296 -8.20 9.20 -7.79
N ILE A 297 -8.45 9.43 -9.09
CA ILE A 297 -9.78 9.79 -9.60
C ILE A 297 -10.83 8.72 -9.27
N LEU A 298 -10.46 7.43 -9.32
CA LEU A 298 -11.36 6.34 -8.96
C LEU A 298 -11.67 6.33 -7.45
N ARG A 299 -10.67 6.61 -6.63
CA ARG A 299 -10.71 6.44 -5.17
C ARG A 299 -11.32 7.62 -4.44
N ILE A 300 -10.90 8.85 -4.77
CA ILE A 300 -11.31 10.07 -4.06
C ILE A 300 -12.82 10.20 -3.93
N PRO A 301 -13.63 10.06 -5.02
CA PRO A 301 -15.07 10.16 -4.88
C PRO A 301 -15.64 9.15 -3.89
N ARG A 302 -15.19 7.91 -3.95
CA ARG A 302 -15.69 6.81 -3.09
C ARG A 302 -15.37 7.04 -1.62
N LEU A 303 -14.21 7.64 -1.36
CA LEU A 303 -13.80 8.02 -0.01
C LEU A 303 -14.67 9.13 0.56
N THR A 304 -15.03 10.13 -0.25
CA THR A 304 -15.83 11.28 0.19
C THR A 304 -17.27 10.94 0.58
N LEU A 305 -17.79 9.76 0.21
CA LEU A 305 -19.08 9.25 0.68
C LEU A 305 -19.17 9.20 2.21
N TYR A 306 -18.07 8.88 2.88
CA TYR A 306 -18.06 8.72 4.33
C TYR A 306 -18.12 10.02 5.14
N LYS A 307 -18.08 11.19 4.51
CA LYS A 307 -18.17 12.48 5.22
C LYS A 307 -19.38 12.56 6.13
N ASN A 308 -20.58 12.39 5.54
CA ASN A 308 -21.84 12.55 6.26
C ASN A 308 -22.11 11.40 7.23
N SER A 309 -21.68 10.19 6.88
CA SER A 309 -21.78 9.00 7.73
C SER A 309 -20.97 9.17 9.02
N LEU A 310 -19.71 9.60 8.89
CA LEU A 310 -18.85 9.82 10.03
C LEU A 310 -19.41 10.92 10.93
N ARG A 311 -19.86 12.05 10.35
CA ARG A 311 -20.53 13.11 11.09
C ARG A 311 -21.77 12.63 11.84
N ALA A 312 -22.60 11.82 11.19
CA ALA A 312 -23.82 11.28 11.80
C ALA A 312 -23.53 10.40 13.00
N VAL A 313 -22.52 9.51 12.90
CA VAL A 313 -22.11 8.66 14.01
C VAL A 313 -21.61 9.49 15.20
N PHE A 314 -20.72 10.45 14.95
CA PHE A 314 -20.17 11.29 16.03
C PHE A 314 -21.16 12.32 16.60
N ALA A 315 -22.22 12.68 15.86
CA ALA A 315 -23.30 13.49 16.38
C ALA A 315 -24.22 12.71 17.35
N LYS A 316 -24.36 11.40 17.13
CA LYS A 316 -25.20 10.52 17.97
C LYS A 316 -24.46 10.02 19.20
N THR A 317 -23.11 9.91 19.15
CA THR A 317 -22.30 9.27 20.18
C THR A 317 -21.21 10.21 20.68
N LYS A 318 -21.19 10.50 21.96
CA LYS A 318 -20.08 11.20 22.61
C LYS A 318 -18.91 10.25 22.78
N VAL A 319 -17.79 10.52 22.12
CA VAL A 319 -16.57 9.72 22.17
C VAL A 319 -15.34 10.63 22.38
N ASN A 320 -14.34 10.13 23.11
CA ASN A 320 -13.15 10.91 23.44
C ASN A 320 -11.96 10.58 22.52
N LYS A 321 -11.86 9.33 22.05
CA LYS A 321 -10.71 8.84 21.29
C LYS A 321 -11.16 8.07 20.05
N PHE A 322 -10.45 8.30 18.96
CA PHE A 322 -10.64 7.60 17.70
C PHE A 322 -9.32 6.96 17.28
N TYR A 323 -9.29 5.63 17.17
CA TYR A 323 -8.13 4.86 16.76
C TYR A 323 -8.28 4.39 15.32
N TYR A 324 -7.20 4.50 14.53
CA TYR A 324 -7.18 4.01 13.14
C TYR A 324 -5.75 3.66 12.71
N TYR A 325 -5.59 2.49 12.12
CA TYR A 325 -4.26 1.98 11.72
C TYR A 325 -3.87 2.34 10.28
N LEU A 326 -4.75 3.01 9.53
CA LEU A 326 -4.47 3.50 8.17
C LEU A 326 -4.31 5.02 8.12
N HIS A 327 -3.74 5.64 9.16
CA HIS A 327 -3.61 7.09 9.23
C HIS A 327 -2.71 7.68 8.12
N GLU A 328 -1.78 6.90 7.61
CA GLU A 328 -0.88 7.27 6.52
C GLU A 328 -1.51 7.17 5.12
N TYR A 329 -2.62 6.46 4.96
CA TYR A 329 -3.33 6.35 3.68
C TYR A 329 -4.43 7.40 3.51
N SER A 330 -4.89 7.60 2.26
CA SER A 330 -5.99 8.52 1.92
C SER A 330 -7.20 8.39 2.83
N TYR A 331 -7.56 7.15 3.18
CA TYR A 331 -8.68 6.84 4.06
C TYR A 331 -8.51 7.43 5.45
N GLY A 332 -7.38 7.18 6.10
CA GLY A 332 -7.09 7.73 7.42
C GLY A 332 -6.94 9.26 7.40
N ARG A 333 -6.29 9.81 6.37
CA ARG A 333 -6.13 11.26 6.19
C ARG A 333 -7.49 11.96 6.03
N PHE A 334 -8.39 11.38 5.23
CA PHE A 334 -9.72 11.91 5.07
C PHE A 334 -10.53 11.87 6.38
N PHE A 335 -10.45 10.78 7.13
CA PHE A 335 -11.12 10.68 8.42
C PHE A 335 -10.53 11.64 9.44
N THR A 336 -9.22 11.80 9.46
CA THR A 336 -8.54 12.82 10.29
C THR A 336 -9.05 14.22 9.96
N TYR A 337 -9.17 14.56 8.65
CA TYR A 337 -9.74 15.84 8.23
C TYR A 337 -11.18 16.01 8.74
N ILE A 338 -12.06 15.05 8.50
CA ILE A 338 -13.47 15.15 8.92
C ILE A 338 -13.59 15.35 10.42
N LEU A 339 -12.86 14.56 11.21
CA LEU A 339 -12.87 14.68 12.67
C LEU A 339 -12.30 16.00 13.15
N SER A 340 -11.23 16.51 12.53
CA SER A 340 -10.66 17.80 12.91
C SER A 340 -11.60 18.96 12.64
N GLN A 341 -12.42 18.87 11.60
CA GLN A 341 -13.36 19.94 11.23
C GLN A 341 -14.68 19.88 12.01
N TYR A 342 -15.20 18.69 12.29
CA TYR A 342 -16.54 18.52 12.84
C TYR A 342 -16.59 17.98 14.27
N CYS A 343 -15.48 17.38 14.74
CA CYS A 343 -15.36 16.77 16.07
C CYS A 343 -13.98 17.08 16.66
N PRO A 344 -13.57 18.36 16.79
CA PRO A 344 -12.19 18.74 17.14
C PRO A 344 -11.74 18.25 18.53
N THR A 345 -12.67 17.99 19.43
CA THR A 345 -12.41 17.48 20.80
C THR A 345 -12.02 16.01 20.82
N VAL A 346 -12.29 15.26 19.74
CA VAL A 346 -11.94 13.85 19.64
C VAL A 346 -10.44 13.68 19.38
N LYS A 347 -9.74 13.00 20.28
CA LYS A 347 -8.31 12.68 20.10
C LYS A 347 -8.14 11.63 19.01
N ARG A 348 -7.45 11.97 17.92
CA ARG A 348 -7.17 11.10 16.77
C ARG A 348 -5.85 10.39 17.01
N ILE A 349 -5.88 9.07 17.05
CA ILE A 349 -4.74 8.23 17.39
C ILE A 349 -4.45 7.33 16.19
N GLY A 350 -3.36 7.63 15.49
CA GLY A 350 -2.84 6.80 14.42
C GLY A 350 -2.13 5.57 15.00
N PHE A 351 -2.36 4.43 14.39
CA PHE A 351 -1.77 3.17 14.80
C PHE A 351 -0.86 2.68 13.67
N GLN A 352 0.34 2.20 13.99
CA GLN A 352 1.29 1.72 13.00
C GLN A 352 0.67 0.65 12.09
N HIS A 353 0.80 0.84 10.77
CA HIS A 353 0.33 -0.09 9.75
C HIS A 353 1.46 -0.97 9.25
N GLY A 354 1.62 -2.14 9.85
CA GLY A 354 2.68 -3.09 9.52
C GLY A 354 4.09 -2.59 9.88
N PRO A 355 5.15 -3.30 9.46
CA PRO A 355 6.52 -2.94 9.81
C PRO A 355 6.88 -1.54 9.32
N ALA A 356 7.46 -0.71 10.20
CA ALA A 356 8.04 0.57 9.82
C ALA A 356 9.46 0.36 9.28
N SER A 357 9.79 1.05 8.19
CA SER A 357 11.10 0.94 7.55
C SER A 357 11.47 2.26 6.89
N MET A 358 12.77 2.61 6.92
CA MET A 358 13.33 3.77 6.22
C MET A 358 13.13 3.71 4.70
N ARG A 359 12.83 2.54 4.14
CA ARG A 359 12.58 2.30 2.71
C ARG A 359 11.11 2.45 2.33
N LYS A 360 10.18 2.45 3.29
CA LYS A 360 8.74 2.51 3.02
C LYS A 360 8.27 3.95 2.85
N LYS A 361 8.17 4.40 1.60
CA LYS A 361 7.82 5.79 1.21
C LYS A 361 6.55 6.34 1.82
N LEU A 362 5.58 5.47 2.04
CA LEU A 362 4.29 5.81 2.62
C LEU A 362 4.38 6.63 3.91
N TYR A 363 5.43 6.40 4.72
CA TYR A 363 5.63 7.15 5.97
C TYR A 363 6.26 8.52 5.75
N PHE A 364 7.09 8.68 4.69
CA PHE A 364 7.91 9.87 4.53
C PHE A 364 7.14 11.05 3.95
N LEU A 365 7.00 12.08 4.76
CA LEU A 365 6.30 13.32 4.44
C LEU A 365 7.31 14.43 4.09
N SER A 366 6.95 15.33 3.17
CA SER A 366 7.67 16.58 3.00
C SER A 366 7.54 17.41 4.29
N ARG A 367 8.62 18.11 4.68
CA ARG A 367 8.55 19.04 5.81
C ARG A 367 7.56 20.17 5.57
N ASN A 368 7.37 20.56 4.32
CA ASN A 368 6.47 21.63 3.92
C ASN A 368 4.98 21.25 4.01
N GLU A 369 4.66 19.93 3.94
CA GLU A 369 3.26 19.47 4.06
C GLU A 369 2.82 19.22 5.51
N VAL A 370 3.75 19.26 6.49
CA VAL A 370 3.45 18.92 7.89
C VAL A 370 3.26 20.15 8.75
N SER A 371 2.08 20.30 9.35
CA SER A 371 1.83 21.26 10.41
C SER A 371 0.82 20.70 11.43
N TYR A 372 1.24 20.64 12.70
CA TYR A 372 0.38 20.16 13.81
C TYR A 372 -0.55 21.23 14.37
N HIS A 373 -0.29 22.50 14.05
CA HIS A 373 -1.03 23.65 14.57
C HIS A 373 -1.96 24.29 13.54
N SER A 374 -1.74 24.00 12.27
CA SER A 374 -2.56 24.53 11.18
C SER A 374 -3.75 23.65 10.87
N THR A 375 -4.90 24.28 10.65
CA THR A 375 -6.11 23.65 10.08
C THR A 375 -6.31 24.04 8.62
N ASN A 376 -5.32 24.69 8.00
CA ASN A 376 -5.36 25.04 6.58
C ASN A 376 -4.95 23.83 5.72
N TYR A 377 -5.87 22.89 5.57
CA TYR A 377 -5.66 21.65 4.81
C TYR A 377 -5.62 21.85 3.29
N LYS A 378 -5.53 23.04 2.79
CA LYS A 378 -5.11 23.30 1.41
C LYS A 378 -3.61 23.10 1.23
N TYR A 379 -2.84 23.41 2.27
CA TYR A 379 -1.37 23.36 2.24
C TYR A 379 -0.78 22.32 3.20
N TYR A 380 -1.53 21.89 4.22
CA TYR A 380 -1.01 20.99 5.24
C TYR A 380 -1.81 19.69 5.34
N LEU A 381 -1.09 18.59 5.48
CA LEU A 381 -1.65 17.27 5.64
C LEU A 381 -2.48 17.17 6.93
N PRO A 382 -3.68 16.57 6.89
CA PRO A 382 -4.41 16.22 8.11
C PRO A 382 -3.63 15.19 8.95
N MET A 383 -3.03 15.63 10.06
CA MET A 383 -2.22 14.79 10.94
C MET A 383 -3.01 14.23 12.12
N PRO A 384 -2.72 13.00 12.58
CA PRO A 384 -3.22 12.51 13.87
C PRO A 384 -2.65 13.35 15.02
N ASN A 385 -3.32 13.35 16.18
CA ASN A 385 -2.79 13.98 17.37
C ASN A 385 -1.57 13.22 17.92
N VAL A 386 -1.55 11.89 17.74
CA VAL A 386 -0.46 11.03 18.15
C VAL A 386 -0.41 9.79 17.27
N VAL A 387 0.78 9.25 17.04
CA VAL A 387 1.01 7.94 16.43
C VAL A 387 1.49 6.97 17.48
N LEU A 388 0.91 5.78 17.53
CA LEU A 388 1.38 4.66 18.33
C LEU A 388 2.20 3.73 17.45
N ALA A 389 3.48 3.61 17.75
CA ALA A 389 4.44 2.74 17.09
C ALA A 389 4.66 1.45 17.90
N GLU A 390 5.10 0.39 17.23
CA GLU A 390 5.27 -0.92 17.86
C GLU A 390 6.49 -1.00 18.78
N ASP A 391 7.56 -0.27 18.42
CA ASP A 391 8.84 -0.30 19.12
C ASP A 391 9.62 1.02 18.93
N GLU A 392 10.75 1.15 19.62
CA GLU A 392 11.62 2.34 19.53
C GLU A 392 12.25 2.52 18.13
N GLN A 393 12.54 1.44 17.41
CA GLN A 393 13.04 1.53 16.04
C GLN A 393 11.98 2.15 15.14
N SER A 394 10.73 1.72 15.25
CA SER A 394 9.60 2.30 14.53
C SER A 394 9.38 3.76 14.89
N VAL A 395 9.53 4.15 16.17
CA VAL A 395 9.51 5.56 16.59
C VAL A 395 10.57 6.36 15.87
N GLY A 396 11.80 5.82 15.74
CA GLY A 396 12.89 6.45 14.99
C GLY A 396 12.52 6.69 13.52
N VAL A 397 11.92 5.69 12.87
CA VAL A 397 11.43 5.81 11.47
C VAL A 397 10.38 6.90 11.33
N TYR A 398 9.36 6.93 12.18
CA TYR A 398 8.31 7.96 12.13
C TYR A 398 8.86 9.36 12.39
N LYS A 399 9.78 9.52 13.36
CA LYS A 399 10.45 10.80 13.62
C LYS A 399 11.26 11.28 12.40
N ALA A 400 12.02 10.37 11.77
CA ALA A 400 12.75 10.66 10.53
C ALA A 400 11.79 11.01 9.37
N ALA A 401 10.55 10.52 9.41
CA ALA A 401 9.49 10.78 8.44
C ALA A 401 8.65 12.04 8.76
N ASN A 402 9.14 12.93 9.62
CA ASN A 402 8.53 14.19 10.04
C ASN A 402 7.29 14.07 10.94
N TYR A 403 7.08 12.93 11.61
CA TYR A 403 6.06 12.83 12.65
C TYR A 403 6.60 13.32 14.00
N LYS A 404 5.92 14.27 14.63
CA LYS A 404 6.35 14.89 15.89
C LYS A 404 5.92 14.12 17.13
N TYR A 405 4.67 13.67 17.16
CA TYR A 405 4.07 13.04 18.33
C TYR A 405 3.95 11.53 18.10
N VAL A 406 5.01 10.79 18.44
CA VAL A 406 5.09 9.33 18.29
C VAL A 406 5.47 8.72 19.61
N HIS A 407 4.72 7.72 20.04
CA HIS A 407 4.97 6.97 21.27
C HIS A 407 4.98 5.47 21.00
N VAL A 408 5.79 4.74 21.74
CA VAL A 408 5.77 3.27 21.74
C VAL A 408 4.48 2.79 22.39
N MET A 409 3.89 1.75 21.83
CA MET A 409 2.81 1.03 22.47
C MET A 409 3.33 0.22 23.66
N GLU A 410 2.62 0.26 24.78
CA GLU A 410 2.96 -0.55 25.95
C GLU A 410 3.00 -2.05 25.64
N LYS A 411 2.18 -2.50 24.68
CA LYS A 411 2.14 -3.90 24.21
C LYS A 411 1.89 -3.93 22.71
N VAL A 412 2.67 -4.73 21.98
CA VAL A 412 2.45 -5.01 20.55
C VAL A 412 1.30 -6.00 20.40
N ASN A 413 0.08 -5.47 20.35
CA ASN A 413 -1.13 -6.27 20.43
C ASN A 413 -1.29 -7.28 19.28
N ARG A 414 -0.82 -6.95 18.08
CA ARG A 414 -0.91 -7.86 16.93
C ARG A 414 -0.02 -9.09 17.02
N LEU A 415 0.99 -9.08 17.91
CA LEU A 415 1.89 -10.21 18.15
C LEU A 415 1.52 -11.00 19.41
N THR A 416 0.49 -10.61 20.16
CA THR A 416 0.11 -11.28 21.40
C THR A 416 -0.29 -12.74 21.22
N TYR A 417 -0.72 -13.13 20.02
CA TYR A 417 -1.02 -14.52 19.70
C TYR A 417 0.23 -15.44 19.79
N LEU A 418 1.41 -14.89 19.55
CA LEU A 418 2.68 -15.65 19.65
C LEU A 418 2.90 -16.20 21.07
N ASN A 419 2.41 -15.51 22.10
CA ASN A 419 2.52 -15.97 23.49
C ASN A 419 1.66 -17.23 23.77
N GLY A 420 0.73 -17.56 22.89
CA GLY A 420 -0.12 -18.75 22.97
C GLY A 420 0.41 -19.96 22.22
N ILE A 421 1.51 -19.79 21.46
CA ILE A 421 2.10 -20.88 20.69
C ILE A 421 2.85 -21.80 21.66
N LYS A 422 2.37 -23.04 21.74
CA LYS A 422 3.00 -24.10 22.56
C LYS A 422 3.84 -24.96 21.64
N ARG A 423 5.16 -24.93 21.79
CA ARG A 423 6.09 -25.77 21.03
C ARG A 423 6.06 -27.22 21.54
N ASN A 424 4.94 -27.92 21.38
CA ASN A 424 4.77 -29.28 21.89
C ASN A 424 5.28 -30.37 20.95
N ASN A 425 5.35 -30.07 19.64
CA ASN A 425 5.66 -31.06 18.60
C ASN A 425 6.79 -30.58 17.67
N VAL A 426 7.88 -30.09 18.27
CA VAL A 426 9.00 -29.56 17.50
C VAL A 426 9.67 -30.68 16.72
N GLU A 427 9.65 -30.59 15.41
CA GLU A 427 10.39 -31.45 14.50
C GLU A 427 11.87 -31.07 14.52
N LYS A 428 12.73 -31.99 15.00
CA LYS A 428 14.17 -31.77 15.05
C LYS A 428 14.70 -31.50 13.63
N ASN A 429 15.69 -30.63 13.52
CA ASN A 429 16.31 -30.26 12.26
C ASN A 429 15.34 -29.64 11.23
N SER A 430 14.34 -28.91 11.69
CA SER A 430 13.43 -28.18 10.81
C SER A 430 13.64 -26.68 10.88
N ILE A 431 13.53 -26.02 9.74
CA ILE A 431 13.73 -24.58 9.56
C ILE A 431 12.51 -23.98 8.87
N LEU A 432 11.98 -22.89 9.38
CA LEU A 432 10.93 -22.12 8.73
C LEU A 432 11.53 -20.93 7.98
N VAL A 433 11.36 -20.92 6.65
CA VAL A 433 11.69 -19.78 5.79
C VAL A 433 10.42 -19.00 5.50
N ALA A 434 10.22 -17.88 6.19
CA ALA A 434 9.06 -17.01 6.01
C ALA A 434 9.35 -15.87 5.05
N CYS A 435 8.71 -15.88 3.88
CA CYS A 435 8.91 -14.90 2.82
C CYS A 435 7.95 -13.71 2.94
N GLY A 436 8.38 -12.56 2.46
CA GLY A 436 7.54 -11.39 2.26
C GLY A 436 6.61 -11.53 1.05
N LEU A 437 5.99 -10.42 0.63
CA LEU A 437 4.97 -10.45 -0.43
C LEU A 437 5.53 -10.74 -1.83
N HIS A 438 6.77 -10.31 -2.13
CA HIS A 438 7.34 -10.33 -3.48
C HIS A 438 8.74 -10.93 -3.56
N ASP A 439 9.21 -11.57 -2.50
CA ASP A 439 10.61 -12.01 -2.38
C ASP A 439 10.79 -13.53 -2.36
N GLY A 440 9.72 -14.31 -2.54
CA GLY A 440 9.76 -15.77 -2.44
C GLY A 440 10.80 -16.42 -3.36
N ASP A 441 10.80 -16.06 -4.65
CA ASP A 441 11.77 -16.58 -5.63
C ASP A 441 13.21 -16.13 -5.31
N TYR A 442 13.39 -14.88 -4.88
CA TYR A 442 14.69 -14.35 -4.48
C TYR A 442 15.24 -15.11 -3.27
N VAL A 443 14.45 -15.24 -2.21
CA VAL A 443 14.86 -15.95 -0.98
C VAL A 443 15.18 -17.40 -1.30
N PHE A 444 14.38 -18.07 -2.15
CA PHE A 444 14.69 -19.43 -2.58
C PHE A 444 16.02 -19.52 -3.31
N ASN A 445 16.27 -18.63 -4.27
CA ASN A 445 17.52 -18.63 -5.05
C ASN A 445 18.76 -18.33 -4.18
N VAL A 446 18.62 -17.49 -3.16
CA VAL A 446 19.71 -17.21 -2.21
C VAL A 446 20.02 -18.42 -1.33
N LEU A 447 18.99 -19.15 -0.90
CA LEU A 447 19.13 -20.25 0.05
C LEU A 447 19.32 -21.63 -0.60
N LYS A 448 19.08 -21.78 -1.91
CA LYS A 448 19.07 -23.08 -2.60
C LYS A 448 20.34 -23.90 -2.42
N ASP A 449 21.50 -23.26 -2.42
CA ASP A 449 22.77 -23.94 -2.27
C ASP A 449 22.99 -24.40 -0.83
N GLU A 450 22.66 -23.57 0.17
CA GLU A 450 22.63 -24.00 1.56
C GLU A 450 21.66 -25.16 1.79
N MET A 451 20.46 -25.12 1.21
CA MET A 451 19.49 -26.22 1.30
C MET A 451 20.00 -27.51 0.68
N ARG A 452 20.79 -27.42 -0.40
CA ARG A 452 21.44 -28.55 -1.05
C ARG A 452 22.53 -29.15 -0.17
N ASP A 453 23.34 -28.33 0.47
CA ASP A 453 24.45 -28.76 1.33
C ASP A 453 23.96 -29.35 2.67
N ARG A 454 22.80 -28.92 3.14
CA ARG A 454 22.21 -29.32 4.42
C ARG A 454 20.99 -30.22 4.25
N GLN A 455 21.20 -31.41 3.64
CA GLN A 455 20.14 -32.41 3.42
C GLN A 455 19.58 -33.01 4.72
N ASP A 456 20.30 -32.90 5.84
CA ASP A 456 19.85 -33.27 7.18
C ASP A 456 18.78 -32.34 7.75
N LYS A 457 18.59 -31.14 7.15
CA LYS A 457 17.58 -30.16 7.53
C LYS A 457 16.36 -30.23 6.64
N LYS A 458 15.18 -30.04 7.22
CA LYS A 458 13.91 -29.94 6.51
C LYS A 458 13.44 -28.48 6.50
N TYR A 459 13.26 -27.93 5.33
CA TYR A 459 12.88 -26.54 5.15
C TYR A 459 11.38 -26.43 4.86
N TYR A 460 10.66 -25.63 5.67
CA TYR A 460 9.29 -25.24 5.46
C TYR A 460 9.27 -23.85 4.84
N PHE A 461 9.05 -23.79 3.51
CA PHE A 461 9.07 -22.53 2.78
C PHE A 461 7.69 -21.91 2.75
N LYS A 462 7.47 -20.85 3.54
CA LYS A 462 6.17 -20.21 3.74
C LYS A 462 6.10 -18.90 3.01
N LEU A 463 5.34 -18.86 1.91
CA LEU A 463 5.09 -17.63 1.16
C LEU A 463 4.07 -16.74 1.86
N HIS A 464 4.11 -15.44 1.55
CA HIS A 464 3.06 -14.52 1.97
C HIS A 464 1.71 -14.96 1.36
N PRO A 465 0.57 -14.84 2.07
CA PRO A 465 -0.74 -15.32 1.60
C PRO A 465 -1.22 -14.77 0.26
N ARG A 466 -0.68 -13.63 -0.19
CA ARG A 466 -1.00 -12.98 -1.47
C ARG A 466 0.04 -13.22 -2.57
N SER A 467 1.13 -13.92 -2.28
CA SER A 467 2.14 -14.24 -3.28
C SER A 467 1.66 -15.37 -4.19
N SER A 468 2.04 -15.32 -5.48
CA SER A 468 1.88 -16.47 -6.36
C SER A 468 2.79 -17.61 -5.90
N LYS A 469 2.27 -18.83 -5.95
CA LYS A 469 3.03 -20.02 -5.59
C LYS A 469 3.73 -20.66 -6.80
N GLU A 470 3.29 -20.32 -8.00
CA GLU A 470 3.69 -21.02 -9.23
C GLU A 470 5.19 -20.91 -9.49
N GLY A 471 5.78 -19.72 -9.41
CA GLY A 471 7.21 -19.50 -9.64
C GLY A 471 8.07 -20.31 -8.67
N VAL A 472 7.85 -20.10 -7.36
CA VAL A 472 8.63 -20.80 -6.31
C VAL A 472 8.44 -22.31 -6.37
N SER A 473 7.22 -22.80 -6.67
CA SER A 473 6.94 -24.23 -6.82
C SER A 473 7.75 -24.84 -7.97
N LEU A 474 7.79 -24.17 -9.13
CA LEU A 474 8.61 -24.57 -10.26
C LEU A 474 10.09 -24.54 -9.94
N SER A 475 10.56 -23.50 -9.24
CA SER A 475 11.95 -23.37 -8.82
C SER A 475 12.37 -24.52 -7.87
N ILE A 476 11.50 -24.91 -6.93
CA ILE A 476 11.75 -26.05 -6.04
C ILE A 476 11.84 -27.35 -6.84
N VAL A 477 10.88 -27.61 -7.73
CA VAL A 477 10.86 -28.81 -8.58
C VAL A 477 12.13 -28.88 -9.45
N ASN A 478 12.46 -27.78 -10.13
CA ASN A 478 13.62 -27.73 -11.03
C ASN A 478 14.97 -27.84 -10.30
N SER A 479 15.03 -27.50 -9.03
CA SER A 479 16.24 -27.61 -8.21
C SER A 479 16.57 -29.05 -7.80
N GLY A 480 15.60 -29.98 -7.86
CA GLY A 480 15.72 -31.36 -7.39
C GLY A 480 15.85 -31.49 -5.85
N LEU A 481 15.58 -30.42 -5.08
CA LEU A 481 15.66 -30.44 -3.62
C LEU A 481 14.47 -31.23 -3.03
N THR A 482 14.76 -32.27 -2.25
CA THR A 482 13.77 -33.13 -1.59
C THR A 482 13.45 -32.73 -0.16
N ASN A 483 14.31 -31.91 0.44
CA ASN A 483 14.21 -31.43 1.82
C ASN A 483 13.47 -30.10 1.97
N VAL A 484 12.88 -29.56 0.89
CA VAL A 484 12.12 -28.29 0.86
C VAL A 484 10.63 -28.58 0.65
N ASN A 485 9.80 -28.08 1.55
CA ASN A 485 8.35 -28.19 1.49
C ASN A 485 7.71 -26.80 1.35
N LEU A 486 6.97 -26.56 0.27
CA LEU A 486 6.16 -25.36 0.14
C LEU A 486 4.96 -25.44 1.09
N SER A 487 4.90 -24.50 2.03
CA SER A 487 3.99 -24.54 3.16
C SER A 487 2.69 -23.77 2.91
N ASP A 488 1.56 -24.39 3.23
CA ASP A 488 0.21 -23.84 3.08
C ASP A 488 -0.41 -23.40 4.41
N GLY A 489 -1.40 -22.46 4.33
CA GLY A 489 -2.16 -22.02 5.48
C GLY A 489 -1.49 -20.92 6.31
N HIS A 490 -1.80 -20.87 7.59
CA HIS A 490 -1.30 -19.84 8.50
C HIS A 490 0.10 -20.17 9.04
N ILE A 491 0.91 -19.14 9.25
CA ILE A 491 2.29 -19.29 9.72
C ILE A 491 2.36 -19.90 11.13
N GLU A 492 1.35 -19.66 11.97
CA GLU A 492 1.28 -20.12 13.36
C GLU A 492 1.42 -21.64 13.47
N LYS A 493 0.87 -22.37 12.49
CA LYS A 493 1.00 -23.82 12.42
C LYS A 493 2.46 -24.28 12.35
N TYR A 494 3.28 -23.53 11.65
CA TYR A 494 4.70 -23.86 11.44
C TYR A 494 5.57 -23.35 12.60
N LEU A 495 5.19 -22.26 13.25
CA LEU A 495 5.88 -21.78 14.46
C LEU A 495 5.82 -22.77 15.64
N ASP A 496 4.78 -23.63 15.68
CA ASP A 496 4.66 -24.70 16.67
C ASP A 496 5.48 -25.96 16.27
N LEU A 497 5.76 -26.10 14.99
CA LEU A 497 6.36 -27.32 14.42
C LEU A 497 7.89 -27.22 14.27
N VAL A 498 8.42 -26.05 13.94
CA VAL A 498 9.84 -25.91 13.57
C VAL A 498 10.77 -25.62 14.75
N ASN A 499 12.03 -26.01 14.59
CA ASN A 499 13.08 -25.78 15.58
C ASN A 499 13.73 -24.40 15.44
N GLU A 500 13.93 -23.94 14.19
CA GLU A 500 14.59 -22.67 13.83
C GLU A 500 13.72 -21.79 12.96
#